data_a2704ac4a23e310ceed8bfbaacaa073e
#
_entry.id   a2704ac4a23e310ceed8bfbaacaa073e
#
_cell.length_a   1.000
_cell.length_b   1.000
_cell.length_c   1.000
_cell.angle_alpha   90.00
_cell.angle_beta   90.00
_cell.angle_gamma   90.00
#
_symmetry.space_group_name_H-M   'P 1'
#
loop_
_entity.id
_entity.type
_entity.pdbx_description
1 polymer ?
#
loop_
_entity_poly.entity_id
_entity_poly.type
_entity_poly.pdbx_seq_one_letter_code
_entity_poly.pdbx_strand_id
1 'polypeptide(L)'
;LKPNSDYFIINYKNITENINNHYFPEYYLSKELGIDIYIIDSESTINQIKNAYQHIVKYKNVYKIHLIDGGCDSLLSGKESHLATPTEDMIHMRAVMDIDVSQKIISCVGMTCDCNQLPKNELIYRLNEINDILIDTHIWNKNDKYVKKYYDIFYKCQPRRSIVNSLI
;
A
#
# COMPACT_ATOMS: atom_id res chain seq x y z
N LEU A 1 15.21 -15.85 -2.66
CA LEU A 1 15.44 -14.56 -2.02
C LEU A 1 16.88 -14.13 -2.35
N LYS A 2 17.04 -13.05 -3.12
CA LYS A 2 18.32 -12.33 -3.16
C LYS A 2 18.15 -11.14 -2.25
N PRO A 3 18.66 -11.17 -1.02
CA PRO A 3 18.58 -10.03 -0.14
C PRO A 3 19.50 -8.93 -0.67
N ASN A 4 18.93 -7.79 -0.98
CA ASN A 4 19.64 -6.56 -0.72
C ASN A 4 19.47 -6.29 0.79
N SER A 5 20.37 -5.58 1.46
CA SER A 5 20.27 -5.30 2.89
C SER A 5 18.97 -4.56 3.28
N ASP A 6 18.27 -3.97 2.32
CA ASP A 6 17.16 -3.06 2.56
C ASP A 6 15.79 -3.59 2.06
N TYR A 7 15.74 -4.70 1.31
CA TYR A 7 14.48 -5.31 0.86
C TYR A 7 14.65 -6.75 0.38
N PHE A 8 13.54 -7.49 0.29
CA PHE A 8 13.45 -8.84 -0.27
C PHE A 8 12.65 -8.82 -1.57
N ILE A 9 12.97 -9.75 -2.48
CA ILE A 9 12.20 -9.93 -3.71
C ILE A 9 11.50 -11.29 -3.66
N ILE A 10 10.18 -11.28 -3.76
CA ILE A 10 9.38 -12.47 -3.95
C ILE A 10 9.03 -12.60 -5.43
N ASN A 11 9.46 -13.71 -6.02
CA ASN A 11 9.03 -14.15 -7.34
C ASN A 11 8.58 -15.60 -7.23
N TYR A 12 7.35 -15.89 -7.62
CA TYR A 12 6.74 -17.22 -7.50
C TYR A 12 7.52 -18.33 -8.21
N LYS A 13 8.35 -17.99 -9.22
CA LYS A 13 9.21 -18.96 -9.93
C LYS A 13 10.42 -19.40 -9.13
N ASN A 14 10.81 -18.60 -8.15
CA ASN A 14 12.05 -18.79 -7.38
C ASN A 14 11.80 -19.16 -5.91
N ILE A 15 10.56 -19.20 -5.49
CA ILE A 15 10.15 -19.42 -4.10
C ILE A 15 9.06 -20.50 -4.08
N THR A 16 9.13 -21.41 -3.14
CA THR A 16 8.07 -22.39 -2.89
C THR A 16 6.97 -21.81 -2.03
N GLU A 17 5.75 -22.33 -2.19
CA GLU A 17 4.54 -21.89 -1.51
C GLU A 17 4.63 -21.85 0.01
N ASN A 18 5.47 -22.69 0.60
CA ASN A 18 5.67 -22.79 2.05
C ASN A 18 7.12 -22.50 2.41
N ILE A 19 7.39 -21.32 2.97
CA ILE A 19 8.63 -21.02 3.67
C ILE A 19 8.35 -21.20 5.17
N ASN A 20 8.87 -22.27 5.75
CA ASN A 20 8.75 -22.58 7.20
C ASN A 20 7.29 -22.62 7.71
N ASN A 21 6.35 -23.17 6.93
CA ASN A 21 4.90 -23.18 7.25
C ASN A 21 4.25 -21.81 7.43
N HIS A 22 4.91 -20.74 7.02
CA HIS A 22 4.31 -19.41 6.99
C HIS A 22 3.67 -19.14 5.64
N TYR A 23 2.46 -18.59 5.71
CA TYR A 23 1.72 -18.13 4.55
C TYR A 23 2.21 -16.74 4.13
N PHE A 24 2.56 -16.61 2.84
CA PHE A 24 2.97 -15.34 2.23
C PHE A 24 1.96 -14.94 1.15
N PRO A 25 1.06 -14.00 1.43
CA PRO A 25 0.11 -13.49 0.42
C PRO A 25 0.81 -12.95 -0.82
N GLU A 26 2.01 -12.39 -0.65
CA GLU A 26 2.85 -11.84 -1.70
C GLU A 26 3.29 -12.89 -2.73
N TYR A 27 3.46 -14.15 -2.32
CA TYR A 27 3.75 -15.25 -3.24
C TYR A 27 2.59 -15.45 -4.22
N TYR A 28 1.37 -15.54 -3.70
CA TYR A 28 0.18 -15.73 -4.53
C TYR A 28 -0.08 -14.52 -5.40
N LEU A 29 0.11 -13.32 -4.87
CA LEU A 29 -0.01 -12.09 -5.63
C LEU A 29 1.02 -12.03 -6.77
N SER A 30 2.28 -12.39 -6.51
CA SER A 30 3.32 -12.51 -7.53
C SER A 30 2.93 -13.50 -8.63
N LYS A 31 2.34 -14.64 -8.25
CA LYS A 31 1.89 -15.70 -9.16
C LYS A 31 0.72 -15.24 -10.03
N GLU A 32 -0.30 -14.65 -9.43
CA GLU A 32 -1.50 -14.19 -10.15
C GLU A 32 -1.23 -13.01 -11.08
N LEU A 33 -0.33 -12.12 -10.70
CA LEU A 33 0.03 -10.95 -11.50
C LEU A 33 1.20 -11.19 -12.44
N GLY A 34 2.00 -12.24 -12.21
CA GLY A 34 3.20 -12.53 -13.00
C GLY A 34 4.34 -11.53 -12.80
N ILE A 35 4.41 -10.88 -11.63
CA ILE A 35 5.38 -9.82 -11.32
C ILE A 35 6.23 -10.14 -10.09
N ASP A 36 7.37 -9.47 -9.96
CA ASP A 36 8.16 -9.44 -8.73
C ASP A 36 7.45 -8.57 -7.68
N ILE A 37 7.39 -9.05 -6.45
CA ILE A 37 6.95 -8.27 -5.28
C ILE A 37 8.17 -7.94 -4.42
N TYR A 38 8.34 -6.67 -4.11
CA TYR A 38 9.42 -6.16 -3.27
C TYR A 38 8.87 -5.94 -1.87
N ILE A 39 9.50 -6.56 -0.88
CA ILE A 39 9.10 -6.45 0.52
C ILE A 39 10.18 -5.68 1.28
N ILE A 40 9.78 -4.60 1.91
CA ILE A 40 10.58 -3.84 2.87
C ILE A 40 10.12 -4.28 4.26
N ASP A 41 11.09 -4.54 5.14
CA ASP A 41 10.80 -4.97 6.51
C ASP A 41 10.11 -3.84 7.28
N SER A 42 9.06 -4.15 8.04
CA SER A 42 8.32 -3.18 8.86
C SER A 42 9.17 -2.54 9.97
N GLU A 43 10.26 -3.21 10.37
CA GLU A 43 11.22 -2.65 11.35
C GLU A 43 12.30 -1.77 10.70
N SER A 44 12.22 -1.55 9.39
CA SER A 44 13.21 -0.74 8.67
C SER A 44 13.15 0.73 9.09
N THR A 45 14.32 1.32 9.24
CA THR A 45 14.44 2.78 9.44
C THR A 45 14.06 3.53 8.16
N ILE A 46 13.70 4.82 8.30
CA ILE A 46 13.41 5.70 7.15
C ILE A 46 14.52 5.66 6.10
N ASN A 47 15.78 5.64 6.54
CA ASN A 47 16.92 5.61 5.61
C ASN A 47 17.01 4.28 4.85
N GLN A 48 16.74 3.15 5.50
CA GLN A 48 16.70 1.85 4.83
C GLN A 48 15.54 1.78 3.83
N ILE A 49 14.37 2.25 4.19
CA ILE A 49 13.20 2.34 3.30
C ILE A 49 13.53 3.24 2.09
N LYS A 50 14.15 4.40 2.33
CA LYS A 50 14.57 5.32 1.26
C LYS A 50 15.57 4.65 0.31
N ASN A 51 16.59 3.98 0.84
CA ASN A 51 17.58 3.25 0.05
C ASN A 51 16.92 2.15 -0.78
N ALA A 52 15.98 1.39 -0.19
CA ALA A 52 15.21 0.38 -0.90
C ALA A 52 14.47 0.98 -2.10
N TYR A 53 13.72 2.06 -1.90
CA TYR A 53 13.02 2.75 -2.98
C TYR A 53 13.97 3.29 -4.04
N GLN A 54 15.08 3.94 -3.66
CA GLN A 54 16.07 4.47 -4.61
C GLN A 54 16.65 3.35 -5.48
N HIS A 55 16.97 2.21 -4.86
CA HIS A 55 17.51 1.07 -5.58
C HIS A 55 16.49 0.47 -6.55
N ILE A 56 15.23 0.27 -6.10
CA ILE A 56 14.15 -0.27 -6.93
C ILE A 56 13.86 0.67 -8.11
N VAL A 57 13.75 1.99 -7.84
CA VAL A 57 13.51 3.02 -8.87
C VAL A 57 14.58 2.98 -9.94
N LYS A 58 15.85 2.93 -9.54
CA LYS A 58 16.99 2.86 -10.47
C LYS A 58 17.01 1.52 -11.23
N TYR A 59 16.82 0.41 -10.52
CA TYR A 59 16.91 -0.93 -11.11
C TYR A 59 15.78 -1.22 -12.09
N LYS A 60 14.56 -0.75 -11.81
CA LYS A 60 13.38 -0.97 -12.65
C LYS A 60 13.07 0.21 -13.57
N ASN A 61 13.89 1.27 -13.55
CA ASN A 61 13.66 2.49 -14.32
C ASN A 61 12.25 3.07 -14.08
N VAL A 62 11.89 3.22 -12.80
CA VAL A 62 10.57 3.67 -12.39
C VAL A 62 10.46 5.19 -12.58
N TYR A 63 9.41 5.64 -13.24
CA TYR A 63 9.13 7.08 -13.44
C TYR A 63 7.98 7.59 -12.55
N LYS A 64 7.21 6.67 -11.95
CA LYS A 64 6.05 6.99 -11.12
C LYS A 64 5.99 6.07 -9.90
N ILE A 65 5.78 6.65 -8.73
CA ILE A 65 5.46 5.94 -7.49
C ILE A 65 4.00 6.23 -7.13
N HIS A 66 3.25 5.19 -6.85
CA HIS A 66 1.89 5.27 -6.36
C HIS A 66 1.82 4.58 -5.00
N LEU A 67 1.75 5.38 -3.93
CA LEU A 67 1.51 4.90 -2.58
C LEU A 67 0.02 4.60 -2.44
N ILE A 68 -0.31 3.44 -1.92
CA ILE A 68 -1.70 3.01 -1.73
C ILE A 68 -1.86 2.67 -0.25
N ASP A 69 -2.70 3.44 0.40
CA ASP A 69 -3.14 3.24 1.78
C ASP A 69 -4.45 2.45 1.77
N GLY A 70 -4.53 1.38 2.55
CA GLY A 70 -5.74 0.55 2.72
C GLY A 70 -6.73 1.15 3.72
N GLY A 71 -6.74 2.45 3.88
CA GLY A 71 -7.55 3.22 4.80
C GLY A 71 -7.53 4.69 4.47
N CYS A 72 -7.41 5.56 5.47
CA CYS A 72 -7.34 7.00 5.30
C CYS A 72 -6.38 7.70 6.28
N ASP A 73 -5.65 6.96 7.08
CA ASP A 73 -4.77 7.54 8.10
C ASP A 73 -3.51 8.19 7.50
N SER A 74 -3.12 7.86 6.27
CA SER A 74 -2.13 8.62 5.51
C SER A 74 -2.54 10.07 5.21
N LEU A 75 -3.83 10.41 5.30
CA LEU A 75 -4.34 11.78 5.10
C LEU A 75 -4.28 12.64 6.36
N LEU A 76 -4.02 12.06 7.54
CA LEU A 76 -4.07 12.77 8.82
C LEU A 76 -3.04 13.90 8.87
N SER A 77 -3.41 15.00 9.54
CA SER A 77 -2.54 16.16 9.78
C SER A 77 -1.90 16.15 11.16
N GLY A 78 -2.36 15.25 12.04
CA GLY A 78 -1.96 15.18 13.45
C GLY A 78 -2.75 16.11 14.38
N LYS A 79 -3.83 16.73 13.88
CA LYS A 79 -4.73 17.61 14.65
C LYS A 79 -6.05 16.94 14.99
N GLU A 80 -6.26 15.76 14.47
CA GLU A 80 -7.48 14.97 14.64
C GLU A 80 -7.62 14.50 16.09
N SER A 81 -8.86 14.31 16.54
CA SER A 81 -9.15 13.84 17.91
C SER A 81 -8.72 12.39 18.16
N HIS A 82 -8.61 11.61 17.10
CA HIS A 82 -8.14 10.23 17.10
C HIS A 82 -7.12 10.06 15.97
N LEU A 83 -6.00 9.45 16.31
CA LEU A 83 -4.92 9.19 15.38
C LEU A 83 -4.84 7.68 15.11
N ALA A 84 -5.59 7.13 14.22
CA ALA A 84 -5.49 5.71 13.83
C ALA A 84 -4.06 5.10 13.98
N THR A 85 -3.45 4.58 12.93
CA THR A 85 -2.09 4.01 12.96
C THR A 85 -1.17 4.60 11.88
N PRO A 86 -1.03 5.94 11.79
CA PRO A 86 -0.40 6.59 10.64
C PRO A 86 1.12 6.39 10.56
N THR A 87 1.75 5.73 11.54
CA THR A 87 3.22 5.68 11.64
C THR A 87 3.86 5.04 10.42
N GLU A 88 3.34 3.89 9.98
CA GLU A 88 3.89 3.16 8.83
C GLU A 88 3.71 3.98 7.54
N ASP A 89 2.51 4.52 7.31
CA ASP A 89 2.21 5.34 6.15
C ASP A 89 3.10 6.58 6.08
N MET A 90 3.22 7.30 7.20
CA MET A 90 4.03 8.52 7.27
C MET A 90 5.52 8.25 7.06
N ILE A 91 6.05 7.13 7.54
CA ILE A 91 7.44 6.73 7.31
C ILE A 91 7.67 6.47 5.83
N HIS A 92 6.80 5.72 5.16
CA HIS A 92 6.90 5.46 3.73
C HIS A 92 6.70 6.71 2.88
N MET A 93 5.71 7.54 3.22
CA MET A 93 5.50 8.84 2.57
C MET A 93 6.76 9.71 2.68
N ARG A 94 7.33 9.84 3.90
CA ARG A 94 8.56 10.61 4.13
C ARG A 94 9.74 10.09 3.32
N ALA A 95 9.91 8.77 3.27
CA ALA A 95 10.97 8.14 2.50
C ALA A 95 10.83 8.44 0.99
N VAL A 96 9.60 8.38 0.46
CA VAL A 96 9.32 8.60 -0.97
C VAL A 96 9.44 10.08 -1.37
N MET A 97 9.22 11.03 -0.45
CA MET A 97 9.32 12.46 -0.78
C MET A 97 10.66 12.86 -1.41
N ASP A 98 11.75 12.25 -0.96
CA ASP A 98 13.11 12.54 -1.42
C ASP A 98 13.55 11.70 -2.64
N ILE A 99 12.68 10.82 -3.16
CA ILE A 99 13.01 10.00 -4.34
C ILE A 99 12.81 10.82 -5.61
N ASP A 100 13.79 10.78 -6.50
CA ASP A 100 13.72 11.46 -7.79
C ASP A 100 12.93 10.60 -8.80
N VAL A 101 11.65 10.93 -8.97
CA VAL A 101 10.75 10.36 -9.98
C VAL A 101 9.79 11.43 -10.48
N SER A 102 9.31 11.27 -11.72
CA SER A 102 8.46 12.26 -12.38
C SER A 102 7.10 12.46 -11.69
N GLN A 103 6.55 11.42 -11.07
CA GLN A 103 5.25 11.49 -10.42
C GLN A 103 5.23 10.71 -9.10
N LYS A 104 4.59 11.30 -8.09
CA LYS A 104 4.28 10.68 -6.81
C LYS A 104 2.80 10.91 -6.53
N ILE A 105 2.06 9.84 -6.33
CA ILE A 105 0.61 9.87 -6.06
C ILE A 105 0.35 9.08 -4.79
N ILE A 106 -0.57 9.56 -3.99
CA ILE A 106 -1.11 8.85 -2.82
C ILE A 106 -2.57 8.55 -3.12
N SER A 107 -3.01 7.35 -2.84
CA SER A 107 -4.40 6.93 -2.93
C SER A 107 -4.82 6.23 -1.65
N CYS A 108 -5.93 6.66 -1.11
CA CYS A 108 -6.60 6.00 0.01
C CYS A 108 -7.72 5.14 -0.54
N VAL A 109 -7.68 3.85 -0.23
CA VAL A 109 -8.65 2.87 -0.71
C VAL A 109 -9.43 2.34 0.48
N GLY A 110 -10.77 2.39 0.40
CA GLY A 110 -11.61 1.96 1.51
C GLY A 110 -11.61 2.95 2.67
N MET A 111 -11.60 4.26 2.39
CA MET A 111 -11.55 5.33 3.40
C MET A 111 -12.61 5.18 4.51
N THR A 112 -13.74 4.53 4.23
CA THR A 112 -14.79 4.29 5.22
C THR A 112 -14.49 3.12 6.15
N CYS A 113 -13.48 2.31 5.88
CA CYS A 113 -13.10 1.18 6.73
C CYS A 113 -12.54 1.65 8.08
N ASP A 114 -11.93 2.83 8.11
CA ASP A 114 -11.36 3.44 9.32
C ASP A 114 -12.36 4.33 10.08
N CYS A 115 -13.63 4.35 9.68
CA CYS A 115 -14.66 5.21 10.31
C CYS A 115 -14.84 4.98 11.82
N ASN A 116 -14.41 3.85 12.34
CA ASN A 116 -14.38 3.59 13.78
C ASN A 116 -13.19 4.23 14.49
N GLN A 117 -12.17 4.63 13.75
CA GLN A 117 -10.94 5.21 14.28
C GLN A 117 -10.85 6.72 13.99
N LEU A 118 -11.46 7.17 12.89
CA LEU A 118 -11.50 8.58 12.51
C LEU A 118 -12.92 9.06 12.32
N PRO A 119 -13.39 10.08 13.05
CA PRO A 119 -14.73 10.67 12.87
C PRO A 119 -14.92 11.20 11.45
N LYS A 120 -16.05 10.86 10.84
CA LYS A 120 -16.37 11.23 9.45
C LYS A 120 -16.27 12.73 9.16
N ASN A 121 -16.66 13.58 10.13
CA ASN A 121 -16.57 15.04 10.00
C ASN A 121 -15.12 15.53 9.92
N GLU A 122 -14.20 14.90 10.65
CA GLU A 122 -12.77 15.23 10.60
C GLU A 122 -12.17 14.82 9.25
N LEU A 123 -12.53 13.64 8.74
CA LEU A 123 -12.12 13.22 7.41
C LEU A 123 -12.63 14.17 6.31
N ILE A 124 -13.91 14.58 6.38
CA ILE A 124 -14.47 15.55 5.42
C ILE A 124 -13.73 16.89 5.53
N TYR A 125 -13.46 17.35 6.75
CA TYR A 125 -12.67 18.57 6.96
C TYR A 125 -11.29 18.46 6.32
N ARG A 126 -10.61 17.34 6.53
CA ARG A 126 -9.29 17.10 5.97
C ARG A 126 -9.30 17.05 4.44
N LEU A 127 -10.29 16.41 3.83
CA LEU A 127 -10.45 16.40 2.38
C LEU A 127 -10.64 17.80 1.80
N ASN A 128 -11.36 18.67 2.51
CA ASN A 128 -11.52 20.07 2.10
C ASN A 128 -10.20 20.85 2.19
N GLU A 129 -9.35 20.57 3.22
CA GLU A 129 -8.05 21.22 3.33
C GLU A 129 -7.10 20.86 2.18
N ILE A 130 -7.19 19.64 1.64
CA ILE A 130 -6.33 19.16 0.55
C ILE A 130 -6.98 19.26 -0.83
N ASN A 131 -8.14 19.90 -0.94
CA ASN A 131 -8.93 19.95 -2.18
C ASN A 131 -8.13 20.44 -3.41
N ASP A 132 -7.19 21.36 -3.21
CA ASP A 132 -6.36 21.90 -4.30
C ASP A 132 -5.35 20.89 -4.88
N ILE A 133 -5.05 19.83 -4.13
CA ILE A 133 -4.15 18.75 -4.56
C ILE A 133 -4.89 17.42 -4.80
N LEU A 134 -6.18 17.40 -4.55
CA LEU A 134 -7.03 16.23 -4.78
C LEU A 134 -7.24 16.04 -6.29
N ILE A 135 -6.79 14.91 -6.82
CA ILE A 135 -6.87 14.61 -8.25
C ILE A 135 -8.24 14.03 -8.61
N ASP A 136 -8.71 13.08 -7.81
CA ASP A 136 -9.96 12.34 -8.09
C ASP A 136 -10.52 11.71 -6.82
N THR A 137 -11.84 11.51 -6.80
CA THR A 137 -12.55 10.68 -5.83
C THR A 137 -13.47 9.73 -6.58
N HIS A 138 -13.40 8.45 -6.24
CA HIS A 138 -14.19 7.42 -6.89
C HIS A 138 -14.93 6.55 -5.88
N ILE A 139 -16.21 6.29 -6.14
CA ILE A 139 -17.00 5.33 -5.39
C ILE A 139 -16.97 4.00 -6.16
N TRP A 140 -16.39 2.98 -5.55
CA TRP A 140 -16.30 1.66 -6.14
C TRP A 140 -17.68 1.01 -6.23
N ASN A 141 -17.97 0.45 -7.40
CA ASN A 141 -19.17 -0.32 -7.62
C ASN A 141 -18.79 -1.79 -7.86
N LYS A 142 -19.50 -2.71 -7.20
CA LYS A 142 -19.28 -4.16 -7.35
C LYS A 142 -19.37 -4.68 -8.79
N ASN A 143 -20.02 -3.93 -9.68
CA ASN A 143 -20.12 -4.27 -11.11
C ASN A 143 -18.95 -3.73 -11.93
N ASP A 144 -18.11 -2.90 -11.36
CA ASP A 144 -16.92 -2.36 -12.02
C ASP A 144 -15.94 -3.50 -12.36
N LYS A 145 -15.38 -3.46 -13.56
CA LYS A 145 -14.44 -4.48 -14.02
C LYS A 145 -13.19 -4.59 -13.16
N TYR A 146 -12.74 -3.46 -12.59
CA TYR A 146 -11.55 -3.43 -11.72
C TYR A 146 -11.86 -4.02 -10.35
N VAL A 147 -13.05 -3.75 -9.83
CA VAL A 147 -13.53 -4.32 -8.57
C VAL A 147 -13.69 -5.84 -8.71
N LYS A 148 -14.29 -6.31 -9.80
CA LYS A 148 -14.38 -7.76 -10.09
C LYS A 148 -13.01 -8.41 -10.18
N LYS A 149 -12.05 -7.77 -10.88
CA LYS A 149 -10.67 -8.27 -10.97
C LYS A 149 -9.99 -8.30 -9.61
N TYR A 150 -10.22 -7.28 -8.77
CA TYR A 150 -9.72 -7.27 -7.40
C TYR A 150 -10.23 -8.45 -6.59
N TYR A 151 -11.54 -8.72 -6.63
CA TYR A 151 -12.12 -9.89 -5.95
C TYR A 151 -11.55 -11.20 -6.46
N ASP A 152 -11.41 -11.37 -7.76
CA ASP A 152 -10.84 -12.59 -8.34
C ASP A 152 -9.42 -12.85 -7.82
N ILE A 153 -8.57 -11.83 -7.79
CA ILE A 153 -7.21 -11.92 -7.24
C ILE A 153 -7.25 -12.17 -5.74
N PHE A 154 -8.07 -11.43 -5.01
CA PHE A 154 -8.22 -11.55 -3.57
C PHE A 154 -8.60 -12.99 -3.16
N TYR A 155 -9.59 -13.59 -3.80
CA TYR A 155 -9.99 -14.98 -3.51
C TYR A 155 -8.91 -16.01 -3.83
N LYS A 156 -8.09 -15.76 -4.84
CA LYS A 156 -6.98 -16.65 -5.22
C LYS A 156 -5.76 -16.49 -4.30
N CYS A 157 -5.56 -15.30 -3.75
CA CYS A 157 -4.44 -15.02 -2.85
C CYS A 157 -4.74 -15.36 -1.38
N GLN A 158 -5.90 -15.97 -1.08
CA GLN A 158 -6.27 -16.29 0.30
C GLN A 158 -5.58 -17.54 0.85
N PRO A 159 -5.27 -17.47 2.17
CA PRO A 159 -6.22 -17.77 3.22
C PRO A 159 -6.46 -16.59 4.19
N ARG A 160 -7.58 -15.91 3.99
CA ARG A 160 -8.47 -15.36 5.04
C ARG A 160 -7.85 -14.48 6.15
N ARG A 161 -6.85 -13.64 5.89
CA ARG A 161 -6.29 -12.81 6.97
C ARG A 161 -6.89 -11.42 7.11
N SER A 162 -7.57 -10.89 6.11
CA SER A 162 -8.22 -9.59 6.22
C SER A 162 -9.69 -9.69 5.89
N ILE A 163 -10.51 -9.81 6.92
CA ILE A 163 -11.97 -9.72 6.81
C ILE A 163 -12.37 -8.32 6.29
N VAL A 164 -11.63 -7.29 6.66
CA VAL A 164 -11.90 -5.90 6.26
C VAL A 164 -11.79 -5.73 4.75
N ASN A 165 -10.72 -6.23 4.13
CA ASN A 165 -10.55 -6.17 2.68
C ASN A 165 -11.56 -7.03 1.91
N SER A 166 -12.29 -7.92 2.57
CA SER A 166 -13.36 -8.71 1.96
C SER A 166 -14.74 -8.04 2.04
N LEU A 167 -14.86 -6.96 2.79
CA LEU A 167 -16.10 -6.19 2.97
C LEU A 167 -16.17 -4.95 2.07
N ILE A 168 -15.06 -4.58 1.44
CA ILE A 168 -14.98 -3.53 0.43
C ILE A 168 -15.47 -4.08 -0.91
#